data_c96e77113696cee23c93b9467b495b56
#
_entry.id   c96e77113696cee23c93b9467b495b56
#
_cell.length_a   1.000
_cell.length_b   1.000
_cell.length_c   1.000
_cell.angle_alpha   90.00
_cell.angle_beta   90.00
_cell.angle_gamma   90.00
#
_symmetry.space_group_name_H-M   'P 1'
#
loop_
_entity.id
_entity.type
_entity.pdbx_description
1 polymer ?
#
loop_
_entity_poly.entity_id
_entity_poly.type
_entity_poly.pdbx_seq_one_letter_code
_entity_poly.pdbx_strand_id
1 'polypeptide(L)'
;MTQNEIVLDERLSSGQYVKYIEVADALLTDKADMTELDRIINALKQIVRRNLKNALDYKNGKNARDGFKYKNNYKHYLKFLDEKEKLKSKTGNEKRSYATMGLGLLLDDSSTEVNRIEFECVRNLANSSMVKDIANQILNGHVLSLTYRTNKGEEQKVVFHPQYLKEYNNRWAVYGKCEENENYPTCIKIDSIVKYYKLNDKEYCEPVNDFYRNYFKDFIGFTRKRNGKVQDIYIRTNDKLVHDLIKTKPFHESQEELEQWSDESQQGKFVLHIIPNIELRTKLLSYGSGITMLGNGWFQREFKEEIKKMAELYNNKE
;
A
#
# COMPACT_ATOMS: atom_id res chain seq x y z
N MET A 1 -22.10 4.81 7.65
CA MET A 1 -21.82 4.68 9.13
C MET A 1 -22.89 5.37 9.95
N THR A 2 -23.30 4.79 11.06
CA THR A 2 -24.12 5.45 12.08
C THR A 2 -23.27 6.35 12.96
N GLN A 3 -23.89 7.30 13.69
CA GLN A 3 -23.17 8.17 14.63
C GLN A 3 -22.38 7.37 15.67
N ASN A 4 -22.94 6.25 16.16
CA ASN A 4 -22.26 5.35 17.10
C ASN A 4 -20.98 4.73 16.49
N GLU A 5 -21.02 4.36 15.22
CA GLU A 5 -19.84 3.80 14.52
C GLU A 5 -18.77 4.86 14.27
N ILE A 6 -19.15 6.09 13.95
CA ILE A 6 -18.22 7.20 13.73
C ILE A 6 -17.44 7.49 15.02
N VAL A 7 -18.12 7.75 16.13
CA VAL A 7 -17.51 8.07 17.41
C VAL A 7 -16.67 6.91 17.93
N LEU A 8 -17.16 5.66 17.79
CA LEU A 8 -16.40 4.48 18.17
C LEU A 8 -15.11 4.35 17.35
N ASP A 9 -15.17 4.54 16.03
CA ASP A 9 -14.02 4.42 15.12
C ASP A 9 -12.94 5.48 15.42
N GLU A 10 -13.35 6.72 15.68
CA GLU A 10 -12.44 7.81 16.06
C GLU A 10 -11.74 7.53 17.39
N ARG A 11 -12.51 7.11 18.41
CA ARG A 11 -11.94 6.78 19.73
C ARG A 11 -10.96 5.61 19.66
N LEU A 12 -11.29 4.55 18.94
CA LEU A 12 -10.39 3.39 18.75
C LEU A 12 -9.14 3.73 17.95
N SER A 13 -9.25 4.69 17.01
CA SER A 13 -8.14 5.13 16.16
C SER A 13 -7.14 6.04 16.89
N SER A 14 -7.52 6.59 18.06
CA SER A 14 -6.60 7.39 18.89
C SER A 14 -5.40 6.59 19.43
N GLY A 15 -5.46 5.25 19.37
CA GLY A 15 -4.43 4.35 19.91
C GLY A 15 -4.47 4.16 21.42
N GLN A 16 -5.40 4.82 22.12
CA GLN A 16 -5.64 4.65 23.56
C GLN A 16 -6.68 3.57 23.81
N TYR A 17 -6.58 2.88 24.96
CA TYR A 17 -7.62 1.96 25.38
C TYR A 17 -8.85 2.72 25.86
N VAL A 18 -10.00 2.40 25.29
CA VAL A 18 -11.31 3.02 25.61
C VAL A 18 -12.28 1.98 26.18
N LYS A 19 -13.22 2.41 27.03
CA LYS A 19 -14.31 1.57 27.52
C LYS A 19 -15.62 1.93 26.83
N TYR A 20 -16.56 1.00 26.79
CA TYR A 20 -17.89 1.28 26.19
C TYR A 20 -18.58 2.49 26.81
N ILE A 21 -18.44 2.68 28.13
CA ILE A 21 -19.03 3.82 28.82
C ILE A 21 -18.46 5.14 28.35
N GLU A 22 -17.16 5.23 28.15
CA GLU A 22 -16.46 6.44 27.68
C GLU A 22 -16.87 6.84 26.26
N VAL A 23 -17.16 5.83 25.42
CA VAL A 23 -17.70 6.07 24.06
C VAL A 23 -19.16 6.47 24.11
N ALA A 24 -19.94 5.83 24.98
CA ALA A 24 -21.36 6.12 25.13
C ALA A 24 -21.60 7.52 25.72
N ASP A 25 -20.81 7.94 26.70
CA ASP A 25 -20.86 9.29 27.28
C ASP A 25 -20.61 10.39 26.25
N ALA A 26 -19.73 10.13 25.27
CA ALA A 26 -19.48 11.06 24.17
C ALA A 26 -20.64 11.15 23.15
N LEU A 27 -21.58 10.21 23.18
CA LEU A 27 -22.76 10.15 22.32
C LEU A 27 -24.02 10.66 22.99
N LEU A 28 -24.00 10.84 24.33
CA LEU A 28 -25.12 11.32 25.09
C LEU A 28 -25.31 12.84 24.91
N THR A 29 -26.54 13.28 24.82
CA THR A 29 -26.91 14.69 24.95
C THR A 29 -27.23 15.01 26.41
N ASP A 30 -27.09 16.27 26.80
CA ASP A 30 -27.24 16.77 28.19
C ASP A 30 -28.56 16.39 28.94
N LYS A 31 -29.48 15.71 28.28
CA LYS A 31 -30.78 15.31 28.85
C LYS A 31 -31.01 13.79 28.84
N ALA A 32 -30.00 12.99 28.54
CA ALA A 32 -30.15 11.55 28.43
C ALA A 32 -30.20 10.87 29.81
N ASP A 33 -31.07 9.88 29.95
CA ASP A 33 -31.24 9.07 31.16
C ASP A 33 -30.38 7.78 31.10
N MET A 34 -30.35 7.05 32.20
CA MET A 34 -29.61 5.77 32.32
C MET A 34 -30.09 4.71 31.31
N THR A 35 -31.34 4.79 30.86
CA THR A 35 -31.92 3.87 29.87
C THR A 35 -31.35 4.11 28.49
N GLU A 36 -31.10 5.37 28.14
CA GLU A 36 -30.43 5.73 26.87
C GLU A 36 -28.98 5.33 26.86
N LEU A 37 -28.25 5.51 27.97
CA LEU A 37 -26.88 5.06 28.13
C LEU A 37 -26.74 3.54 27.90
N ASP A 38 -27.59 2.75 28.53
CA ASP A 38 -27.63 1.29 28.37
C ASP A 38 -27.95 0.86 26.93
N ARG A 39 -28.82 1.59 26.24
CA ARG A 39 -29.17 1.36 24.85
C ARG A 39 -27.95 1.60 23.94
N ILE A 40 -27.21 2.70 24.13
CA ILE A 40 -26.02 3.03 23.38
C ILE A 40 -24.94 1.99 23.65
N ILE A 41 -24.67 1.64 24.89
CA ILE A 41 -23.68 0.61 25.27
C ILE A 41 -24.00 -0.74 24.59
N ASN A 42 -25.26 -1.15 24.58
CA ASN A 42 -25.67 -2.39 23.92
C ASN A 42 -25.51 -2.33 22.40
N ALA A 43 -25.79 -1.20 21.76
CA ALA A 43 -25.52 -0.98 20.35
C ALA A 43 -24.02 -1.06 20.03
N LEU A 44 -23.16 -0.41 20.82
CA LEU A 44 -21.70 -0.48 20.68
C LEU A 44 -21.16 -1.91 20.83
N LYS A 45 -21.70 -2.68 21.81
CA LYS A 45 -21.33 -4.10 21.98
C LYS A 45 -21.70 -4.94 20.75
N GLN A 46 -22.84 -4.65 20.10
CA GLN A 46 -23.23 -5.36 18.88
C GLN A 46 -22.31 -5.02 17.70
N ILE A 47 -21.95 -3.73 17.53
CA ILE A 47 -20.99 -3.30 16.50
C ILE A 47 -19.65 -4.03 16.68
N VAL A 48 -19.12 -4.03 17.91
CA VAL A 48 -17.86 -4.72 18.22
C VAL A 48 -17.94 -6.22 17.91
N ARG A 49 -19.01 -6.89 18.32
CA ARG A 49 -19.19 -8.33 18.07
C ARG A 49 -19.29 -8.68 16.59
N ARG A 50 -20.00 -7.86 15.80
CA ARG A 50 -20.24 -8.14 14.38
C ARG A 50 -19.03 -7.78 13.51
N ASN A 51 -18.43 -6.63 13.77
CA ASN A 51 -17.51 -6.00 12.80
C ASN A 51 -16.04 -5.99 13.25
N LEU A 52 -15.76 -6.06 14.55
CA LEU A 52 -14.44 -5.75 15.10
C LEU A 52 -13.76 -6.89 15.83
N LYS A 53 -14.33 -8.09 15.87
CA LYS A 53 -13.84 -9.23 16.67
C LYS A 53 -12.33 -9.49 16.55
N ASN A 54 -11.77 -9.35 15.36
CA ASN A 54 -10.35 -9.63 15.06
C ASN A 54 -9.48 -8.37 14.99
N ALA A 55 -10.10 -7.18 14.98
CA ALA A 55 -9.43 -5.90 14.82
C ALA A 55 -9.01 -5.24 16.14
N LEU A 56 -9.45 -5.80 17.28
CA LEU A 56 -9.26 -5.20 18.60
C LEU A 56 -8.17 -5.86 19.41
N ASP A 57 -7.45 -5.02 20.14
CA ASP A 57 -6.55 -5.36 21.24
C ASP A 57 -7.23 -5.02 22.58
N TYR A 58 -7.17 -5.92 23.54
CA TYR A 58 -7.82 -5.78 24.85
C TYR A 58 -6.78 -5.60 25.94
N LYS A 59 -6.97 -4.60 26.81
CA LYS A 59 -6.02 -4.18 27.84
C LYS A 59 -5.51 -5.33 28.74
N ASN A 60 -6.38 -6.30 29.03
CA ASN A 60 -6.03 -7.48 29.85
C ASN A 60 -6.17 -8.80 29.07
N GLY A 61 -6.11 -8.75 27.76
CA GLY A 61 -6.03 -9.93 26.88
C GLY A 61 -7.32 -10.73 26.68
N LYS A 62 -8.44 -10.44 27.37
CA LYS A 62 -9.62 -11.31 27.31
C LYS A 62 -11.00 -10.67 27.12
N ASN A 63 -11.22 -9.42 27.50
CA ASN A 63 -12.54 -8.82 27.34
C ASN A 63 -12.53 -7.27 27.29
N ALA A 64 -13.61 -6.70 26.78
CA ALA A 64 -13.75 -5.27 26.61
C ALA A 64 -14.11 -4.48 27.88
N ARG A 65 -14.20 -5.12 29.06
CA ARG A 65 -14.56 -4.43 30.31
C ARG A 65 -13.46 -3.48 30.77
N ASP A 66 -12.21 -3.89 30.59
CA ASP A 66 -11.03 -3.15 31.06
C ASP A 66 -10.50 -2.15 30.03
N GLY A 67 -11.08 -2.15 28.86
CA GLY A 67 -10.72 -1.29 27.74
C GLY A 67 -10.24 -2.08 26.50
N PHE A 68 -10.45 -1.48 25.36
CA PHE A 68 -10.07 -2.03 24.05
C PHE A 68 -9.68 -0.89 23.09
N LYS A 69 -8.84 -1.22 22.12
CA LYS A 69 -8.40 -0.31 21.05
C LYS A 69 -8.21 -1.08 19.74
N TYR A 70 -8.03 -0.39 18.64
CA TYR A 70 -7.57 -1.05 17.43
C TYR A 70 -6.15 -1.60 17.59
N LYS A 71 -5.90 -2.78 17.04
CA LYS A 71 -4.54 -3.22 16.74
C LYS A 71 -3.88 -2.23 15.77
N ASN A 72 -2.57 -2.08 15.82
CA ASN A 72 -1.83 -1.04 15.10
C ASN A 72 -2.14 -0.93 13.58
N ASN A 73 -2.60 -2.01 12.97
CA ASN A 73 -2.92 -2.07 11.52
C ASN A 73 -4.38 -1.73 11.18
N TYR A 74 -5.23 -1.39 12.16
CA TYR A 74 -6.69 -1.28 11.98
C TYR A 74 -7.24 0.14 12.25
N LYS A 75 -6.41 1.19 12.15
CA LYS A 75 -6.92 2.56 12.30
C LYS A 75 -8.06 2.82 11.31
N HIS A 76 -9.17 3.41 11.80
CA HIS A 76 -10.37 3.71 11.02
C HIS A 76 -11.01 2.49 10.32
N TYR A 77 -10.97 1.34 10.98
CA TYR A 77 -11.43 0.08 10.39
C TYR A 77 -12.95 0.03 10.13
N LEU A 78 -13.78 0.63 11.00
CA LEU A 78 -15.24 0.74 10.76
C LEU A 78 -15.53 1.60 9.54
N LYS A 79 -14.83 2.71 9.38
CA LYS A 79 -14.91 3.54 8.19
C LYS A 79 -14.54 2.76 6.92
N PHE A 80 -13.48 1.99 6.97
CA PHE A 80 -13.08 1.09 5.89
C PHE A 80 -14.16 0.05 5.56
N LEU A 81 -14.81 -0.56 6.57
CA LEU A 81 -15.88 -1.55 6.35
C LEU A 81 -17.13 -0.93 5.73
N ASP A 82 -17.53 0.27 6.17
CA ASP A 82 -18.68 1.00 5.64
C ASP A 82 -18.47 1.38 4.16
N GLU A 83 -17.29 1.86 3.83
CA GLU A 83 -16.88 2.15 2.45
C GLU A 83 -16.88 0.89 1.57
N LYS A 84 -16.42 -0.25 2.13
CA LYS A 84 -16.48 -1.55 1.47
C LYS A 84 -17.91 -2.00 1.17
N GLU A 85 -18.87 -1.76 2.06
CA GLU A 85 -20.29 -2.08 1.84
C GLU A 85 -20.94 -1.15 0.80
N LYS A 86 -20.65 0.14 0.86
CA LYS A 86 -21.11 1.12 -0.14
C LYS A 86 -20.60 0.80 -1.54
N LEU A 87 -19.38 0.31 -1.65
CA LEU A 87 -18.80 -0.17 -2.92
C LEU A 87 -19.49 -1.44 -3.45
N LYS A 88 -19.95 -2.34 -2.57
CA LYS A 88 -20.69 -3.55 -2.96
C LYS A 88 -22.09 -3.24 -3.47
N SER A 89 -22.75 -2.22 -2.94
CA SER A 89 -24.13 -1.86 -3.31
C SER A 89 -24.26 -1.11 -4.64
N LYS A 90 -23.16 -0.57 -5.16
CA LYS A 90 -23.10 0.11 -6.48
C LYS A 90 -22.75 -0.89 -7.58
N THR A 91 -23.68 -1.79 -7.91
CA THR A 91 -23.62 -2.65 -9.10
C THR A 91 -23.65 -1.78 -10.34
N GLY A 92 -22.53 -1.72 -11.09
CA GLY A 92 -22.50 -1.10 -12.41
C GLY A 92 -21.19 -0.47 -12.84
N ASN A 93 -20.27 -0.13 -11.93
CA ASN A 93 -18.97 0.45 -12.28
C ASN A 93 -17.81 -0.24 -11.53
N GLU A 94 -17.54 -1.50 -11.86
CA GLU A 94 -16.47 -2.31 -11.25
C GLU A 94 -15.04 -1.86 -11.56
N LYS A 95 -14.86 -0.69 -12.17
CA LYS A 95 -13.54 -0.22 -12.65
C LYS A 95 -12.99 1.00 -11.91
N ARG A 96 -13.42 1.25 -10.68
CA ARG A 96 -12.77 2.30 -9.88
C ARG A 96 -11.45 1.78 -9.32
N SER A 97 -10.37 2.39 -9.76
CA SER A 97 -9.01 2.17 -9.23
C SER A 97 -8.97 2.33 -7.71
N TYR A 98 -8.12 1.57 -7.01
CA TYR A 98 -7.88 1.73 -5.57
C TYR A 98 -7.34 3.13 -5.20
N ALA A 99 -6.75 3.88 -6.13
CA ALA A 99 -6.48 5.31 -5.97
C ALA A 99 -7.76 6.13 -5.70
N THR A 100 -8.90 5.68 -6.24
CA THR A 100 -10.23 6.27 -5.97
C THR A 100 -10.68 6.00 -4.54
N MET A 101 -10.21 4.93 -3.88
CA MET A 101 -10.53 4.67 -2.47
C MET A 101 -9.88 5.72 -1.56
N GLY A 102 -8.64 6.14 -1.85
CA GLY A 102 -7.99 7.22 -1.10
C GLY A 102 -8.69 8.57 -1.25
N LEU A 103 -9.22 8.88 -2.44
CA LEU A 103 -9.96 10.12 -2.68
C LEU A 103 -11.42 10.04 -2.18
N GLY A 104 -12.06 8.87 -2.21
CA GLY A 104 -13.38 8.65 -1.60
C GLY A 104 -13.41 8.94 -0.09
N LEU A 105 -12.23 8.86 0.58
CA LEU A 105 -12.05 9.29 1.96
C LEU A 105 -11.99 10.82 2.12
N LEU A 106 -11.70 11.57 1.06
CA LEU A 106 -11.52 13.03 1.08
C LEU A 106 -12.72 13.79 0.52
N LEU A 107 -13.53 13.13 -0.31
CA LEU A 107 -14.72 13.75 -0.90
C LEU A 107 -15.95 13.33 -0.11
N ASP A 108 -16.68 14.32 0.38
CA ASP A 108 -17.96 14.11 1.05
C ASP A 108 -18.95 13.44 0.11
N ASP A 109 -19.76 12.49 0.63
CA ASP A 109 -20.58 11.53 -0.11
C ASP A 109 -21.74 12.16 -0.95
N SER A 110 -21.83 13.49 -0.98
CA SER A 110 -22.90 14.24 -1.63
C SER A 110 -22.72 14.49 -3.14
N SER A 111 -21.55 14.22 -3.70
CA SER A 111 -21.29 14.45 -5.13
C SER A 111 -21.41 13.17 -5.94
N THR A 112 -22.61 12.85 -6.38
CA THR A 112 -22.94 11.63 -7.14
C THR A 112 -22.50 11.64 -8.60
N GLU A 113 -21.93 12.72 -9.12
CA GLU A 113 -21.47 12.82 -10.52
C GLU A 113 -20.08 13.47 -10.61
N VAL A 114 -19.04 12.69 -10.35
CA VAL A 114 -17.66 13.17 -10.57
C VAL A 114 -17.18 12.77 -11.96
N ASN A 115 -17.89 13.22 -13.00
CA ASN A 115 -17.42 13.15 -14.39
C ASN A 115 -16.30 14.17 -14.70
N ARG A 116 -15.87 14.96 -13.69
CA ARG A 116 -14.87 16.02 -13.83
C ARG A 116 -13.51 15.66 -13.21
N ILE A 117 -13.39 14.48 -12.60
CA ILE A 117 -12.15 13.99 -11.99
C ILE A 117 -11.80 12.68 -12.66
N GLU A 118 -10.64 12.62 -13.30
CA GLU A 118 -10.11 11.43 -13.92
C GLU A 118 -8.84 10.99 -13.19
N PHE A 119 -8.77 9.68 -12.90
CA PHE A 119 -7.57 9.05 -12.38
C PHE A 119 -6.89 8.30 -13.51
N GLU A 120 -5.56 8.42 -13.58
CA GLU A 120 -4.79 7.55 -14.44
C GLU A 120 -5.01 6.09 -13.98
N CYS A 121 -5.69 5.32 -14.81
CA CYS A 121 -5.88 3.90 -14.60
C CYS A 121 -5.55 3.13 -15.86
N VAL A 122 -4.82 2.05 -15.70
CA VAL A 122 -4.59 1.09 -16.78
C VAL A 122 -5.90 0.33 -17.02
N ARG A 123 -6.61 0.71 -18.08
CA ARG A 123 -7.80 -0.06 -18.51
C ARG A 123 -7.34 -1.47 -18.88
N ASN A 124 -8.00 -2.48 -18.34
CA ASN A 124 -7.71 -3.90 -18.58
C ASN A 124 -6.45 -4.46 -17.90
N LEU A 125 -6.04 -3.93 -16.75
CA LEU A 125 -5.06 -4.63 -15.93
C LEU A 125 -5.61 -6.03 -15.59
N ALA A 126 -4.88 -7.06 -16.00
CA ALA A 126 -5.28 -8.44 -15.74
C ALA A 126 -5.47 -8.66 -14.23
N ASN A 127 -6.55 -9.36 -13.87
CA ASN A 127 -6.86 -9.72 -12.49
C ASN A 127 -7.05 -8.55 -11.50
N SER A 128 -7.40 -7.34 -11.98
CA SER A 128 -7.61 -6.19 -11.10
C SER A 128 -8.70 -6.43 -10.02
N SER A 129 -9.72 -7.23 -10.31
CA SER A 129 -10.74 -7.66 -9.33
C SER A 129 -10.15 -8.52 -8.21
N MET A 130 -9.09 -9.29 -8.50
CA MET A 130 -8.43 -10.18 -7.55
C MET A 130 -7.68 -9.43 -6.44
N VAL A 131 -7.31 -8.16 -6.65
CA VAL A 131 -6.65 -7.32 -5.62
C VAL A 131 -7.48 -7.26 -4.35
N LYS A 132 -8.79 -7.02 -4.50
CA LYS A 132 -9.73 -6.96 -3.38
C LYS A 132 -9.88 -8.31 -2.68
N ASP A 133 -9.92 -9.38 -3.45
CA ASP A 133 -10.05 -10.73 -2.91
C ASP A 133 -8.80 -11.11 -2.13
N ILE A 134 -7.61 -10.86 -2.66
CA ILE A 134 -6.34 -11.09 -1.95
C ILE A 134 -6.22 -10.21 -0.71
N ALA A 135 -6.65 -8.94 -0.76
CA ALA A 135 -6.70 -8.09 0.43
C ALA A 135 -7.58 -8.71 1.54
N ASN A 136 -8.73 -9.29 1.17
CA ASN A 136 -9.59 -10.00 2.11
C ASN A 136 -8.91 -11.25 2.70
N GLN A 137 -8.12 -11.99 1.90
CA GLN A 137 -7.39 -13.16 2.41
C GLN A 137 -6.32 -12.75 3.44
N ILE A 138 -5.61 -11.63 3.18
CA ILE A 138 -4.64 -11.06 4.13
C ILE A 138 -5.33 -10.65 5.43
N LEU A 139 -6.42 -9.88 5.34
CA LEU A 139 -7.14 -9.38 6.52
C LEU A 139 -7.76 -10.48 7.40
N ASN A 140 -8.08 -11.62 6.81
CA ASN A 140 -8.64 -12.76 7.53
C ASN A 140 -7.59 -13.83 7.91
N GLY A 141 -6.31 -13.62 7.59
CA GLY A 141 -5.25 -14.58 7.90
C GLY A 141 -5.46 -15.94 7.25
N HIS A 142 -5.75 -15.97 5.94
CA HIS A 142 -6.01 -17.22 5.23
C HIS A 142 -4.79 -17.70 4.47
N VAL A 143 -4.48 -18.99 4.56
CA VAL A 143 -3.49 -19.68 3.74
C VAL A 143 -4.10 -20.07 2.41
N LEU A 144 -3.34 -19.90 1.33
CA LEU A 144 -3.80 -20.14 -0.03
C LEU A 144 -2.98 -21.23 -0.73
N SER A 145 -3.66 -22.12 -1.44
CA SER A 145 -3.05 -22.86 -2.55
C SER A 145 -3.15 -21.96 -3.79
N LEU A 146 -2.04 -21.36 -4.21
CA LEU A 146 -1.98 -20.33 -5.23
C LEU A 146 -1.21 -20.83 -6.45
N THR A 147 -1.77 -20.64 -7.66
CA THR A 147 -1.11 -20.92 -8.93
C THR A 147 -0.84 -19.61 -9.65
N TYR A 148 0.40 -19.37 -10.06
CA TYR A 148 0.80 -18.17 -10.78
C TYR A 148 1.77 -18.50 -11.92
N ARG A 149 1.86 -17.60 -12.91
CA ARG A 149 2.83 -17.69 -14.00
C ARG A 149 4.14 -17.02 -13.63
N THR A 150 5.21 -17.77 -13.77
CA THR A 150 6.57 -17.24 -13.62
C THR A 150 6.95 -16.31 -14.78
N ASN A 151 8.04 -15.58 -14.67
CA ASN A 151 8.58 -14.76 -15.78
C ASN A 151 8.98 -15.59 -17.01
N LYS A 152 9.13 -16.91 -16.88
CA LYS A 152 9.39 -17.85 -17.99
C LYS A 152 8.11 -18.36 -18.67
N GLY A 153 6.93 -17.94 -18.18
CA GLY A 153 5.64 -18.39 -18.68
C GLY A 153 5.14 -19.71 -18.10
N GLU A 154 5.90 -20.36 -17.22
CA GLU A 154 5.55 -21.62 -16.56
C GLU A 154 4.56 -21.37 -15.42
N GLU A 155 3.59 -22.26 -15.24
CA GLU A 155 2.69 -22.24 -14.09
C GLU A 155 3.33 -22.93 -12.89
N GLN A 156 3.38 -22.24 -11.77
CA GLN A 156 3.86 -22.75 -10.50
C GLN A 156 2.74 -22.72 -9.47
N LYS A 157 2.55 -23.84 -8.77
CA LYS A 157 1.59 -23.97 -7.67
C LYS A 157 2.36 -23.97 -6.35
N VAL A 158 1.89 -23.16 -5.39
CA VAL A 158 2.53 -22.99 -4.07
C VAL A 158 1.51 -22.92 -2.96
N VAL A 159 1.94 -23.24 -1.74
CA VAL A 159 1.23 -22.91 -0.50
C VAL A 159 1.73 -21.53 -0.03
N PHE A 160 0.84 -20.58 0.00
CA PHE A 160 1.19 -19.18 0.20
C PHE A 160 0.40 -18.54 1.36
N HIS A 161 1.10 -17.85 2.24
CA HIS A 161 0.55 -17.05 3.33
C HIS A 161 0.62 -15.57 2.91
N PRO A 162 -0.43 -15.01 2.31
CA PRO A 162 -0.43 -13.63 1.84
C PRO A 162 -0.43 -12.68 3.03
N GLN A 163 0.56 -11.77 3.12
CA GLN A 163 0.78 -10.94 4.31
C GLN A 163 0.72 -9.44 4.03
N TYR A 164 1.07 -9.03 2.83
CA TYR A 164 1.16 -7.61 2.49
C TYR A 164 0.82 -7.37 1.02
N LEU A 165 0.04 -6.35 0.75
CA LEU A 165 -0.32 -5.93 -0.60
C LEU A 165 0.32 -4.58 -0.90
N LYS A 166 1.05 -4.50 -2.01
CA LYS A 166 1.75 -3.28 -2.44
C LYS A 166 1.34 -2.89 -3.84
N GLU A 167 1.07 -1.60 -4.01
CA GLU A 167 0.92 -0.98 -5.31
C GLU A 167 2.21 -0.22 -5.69
N TYR A 168 2.59 -0.29 -6.95
CA TYR A 168 3.61 0.55 -7.55
C TYR A 168 3.36 0.71 -9.04
N ASN A 169 3.31 1.95 -9.51
CA ASN A 169 3.12 2.31 -10.91
C ASN A 169 1.89 1.60 -11.54
N ASN A 170 0.75 1.70 -10.86
CA ASN A 170 -0.54 1.11 -11.21
C ASN A 170 -0.56 -0.44 -11.30
N ARG A 171 0.45 -1.13 -10.81
CA ARG A 171 0.47 -2.59 -10.67
C ARG A 171 0.44 -3.00 -9.20
N TRP A 172 -0.14 -4.15 -8.94
CA TRP A 172 -0.24 -4.71 -7.59
C TRP A 172 0.57 -5.99 -7.45
N ALA A 173 1.18 -6.14 -6.30
CA ALA A 173 1.86 -7.36 -5.90
C ALA A 173 1.46 -7.75 -4.47
N VAL A 174 1.33 -9.04 -4.24
CA VAL A 174 1.17 -9.61 -2.91
C VAL A 174 2.50 -10.18 -2.45
N TYR A 175 2.84 -9.88 -1.21
CA TYR A 175 3.99 -10.42 -0.51
C TYR A 175 3.54 -11.34 0.60
N GLY A 176 4.34 -12.38 0.84
CA GLY A 176 4.02 -13.33 1.89
C GLY A 176 5.08 -14.41 2.04
N LYS A 177 4.76 -15.41 2.86
CA LYS A 177 5.57 -16.61 3.03
C LYS A 177 5.09 -17.67 2.06
N CYS A 178 6.00 -18.26 1.31
CA CYS A 178 5.79 -19.42 0.47
C CYS A 178 6.42 -20.63 1.16
N GLU A 179 5.69 -21.73 1.35
CA GLU A 179 6.22 -22.91 2.03
C GLU A 179 7.32 -23.61 1.21
N GLU A 180 7.21 -23.55 -0.13
CA GLU A 180 8.15 -24.17 -1.07
C GLU A 180 9.38 -23.30 -1.37
N ASN A 181 9.46 -22.09 -0.80
CA ASN A 181 10.52 -21.15 -1.12
C ASN A 181 11.13 -20.55 0.16
N GLU A 182 12.44 -20.71 0.33
CA GLU A 182 13.18 -20.12 1.45
C GLU A 182 13.34 -18.59 1.33
N ASN A 183 13.09 -18.02 0.15
CA ASN A 183 13.17 -16.57 -0.02
C ASN A 183 11.95 -15.90 0.62
N TYR A 184 12.18 -15.20 1.72
CA TYR A 184 11.14 -14.44 2.41
C TYR A 184 11.48 -12.94 2.40
N PRO A 185 10.50 -12.09 2.10
CA PRO A 185 9.17 -12.40 1.61
C PRO A 185 9.18 -12.74 0.11
N THR A 186 8.33 -13.68 -0.29
CA THR A 186 8.07 -13.97 -1.70
C THR A 186 7.11 -12.93 -2.27
N CYS A 187 7.43 -12.38 -3.44
CA CYS A 187 6.62 -11.40 -4.17
C CYS A 187 5.93 -12.09 -5.36
N ILE A 188 4.60 -12.01 -5.41
CA ILE A 188 3.79 -12.51 -6.53
C ILE A 188 2.97 -11.34 -7.08
N LYS A 189 3.11 -11.04 -8.37
CA LYS A 189 2.32 -10.00 -9.02
C LYS A 189 0.88 -10.48 -9.20
N ILE A 190 -0.10 -9.64 -8.88
CA ILE A 190 -1.52 -10.01 -8.97
C ILE A 190 -1.91 -10.40 -10.40
N ASP A 191 -1.37 -9.70 -11.40
CA ASP A 191 -1.61 -9.99 -12.82
C ASP A 191 -1.02 -11.32 -13.30
N SER A 192 -0.11 -11.93 -12.53
CA SER A 192 0.44 -13.27 -12.82
C SER A 192 -0.37 -14.41 -12.17
N ILE A 193 -1.27 -14.12 -11.25
CA ILE A 193 -2.06 -15.15 -10.55
C ILE A 193 -3.08 -15.75 -11.52
N VAL A 194 -3.04 -17.08 -11.67
CA VAL A 194 -3.98 -17.85 -12.50
C VAL A 194 -5.23 -18.21 -11.71
N LYS A 195 -5.03 -18.75 -10.51
CA LYS A 195 -6.09 -19.14 -9.58
C LYS A 195 -5.57 -19.33 -8.16
N TYR A 196 -6.46 -19.30 -7.19
CA TYR A 196 -6.15 -19.66 -5.82
C TYR A 196 -7.34 -20.34 -5.14
N TYR A 197 -7.05 -21.10 -4.09
CA TYR A 197 -8.03 -21.71 -3.21
C TYR A 197 -7.59 -21.53 -1.77
N LYS A 198 -8.55 -21.28 -0.87
CA LYS A 198 -8.29 -21.23 0.57
C LYS A 198 -8.00 -22.62 1.11
N LEU A 199 -6.97 -22.75 1.92
CA LEU A 199 -6.66 -23.93 2.72
C LEU A 199 -7.14 -23.70 4.16
N ASN A 200 -8.07 -24.55 4.61
CA ASN A 200 -8.65 -24.40 5.96
C ASN A 200 -7.91 -25.23 7.02
N ASP A 201 -7.08 -26.15 6.59
CA ASP A 201 -6.29 -27.09 7.40
C ASP A 201 -4.88 -26.58 7.73
N LYS A 202 -4.53 -25.40 7.24
CA LYS A 202 -3.22 -24.77 7.43
C LYS A 202 -3.31 -23.59 8.42
N GLU A 203 -2.37 -23.53 9.33
CA GLU A 203 -2.19 -22.41 10.24
C GLU A 203 -1.50 -21.23 9.51
N TYR A 204 -2.08 -20.05 9.63
CA TYR A 204 -1.55 -18.85 8.99
C TYR A 204 -0.30 -18.32 9.70
N CYS A 205 0.73 -18.02 8.94
CA CYS A 205 1.96 -17.43 9.43
C CYS A 205 1.84 -15.89 9.40
N GLU A 206 1.65 -15.28 10.57
CA GLU A 206 1.65 -13.82 10.69
C GLU A 206 3.06 -13.25 10.44
N PRO A 207 3.18 -12.08 9.79
CA PRO A 207 4.46 -11.39 9.70
C PRO A 207 4.86 -10.84 11.09
N VAL A 208 6.16 -10.74 11.33
CA VAL A 208 6.68 -10.04 12.51
C VAL A 208 6.26 -8.56 12.44
N ASN A 209 5.96 -7.95 13.59
CA ASN A 209 5.58 -6.55 13.69
C ASN A 209 6.56 -5.64 12.92
N ASP A 210 6.00 -4.69 12.15
CA ASP A 210 6.74 -3.73 11.32
C ASP A 210 7.68 -4.34 10.25
N PHE A 211 7.63 -5.67 10.01
CA PHE A 211 8.49 -6.32 9.02
C PHE A 211 8.42 -5.65 7.65
N TYR A 212 7.22 -5.49 7.08
CA TYR A 212 7.06 -4.92 5.73
C TYR A 212 7.41 -3.44 5.66
N ARG A 213 7.15 -2.67 6.71
CA ARG A 213 7.58 -1.28 6.82
C ARG A 213 9.10 -1.16 6.72
N ASN A 214 9.80 -1.98 7.48
CA ASN A 214 11.27 -2.01 7.46
C ASN A 214 11.82 -2.62 6.16
N TYR A 215 11.14 -3.62 5.60
CA TYR A 215 11.53 -4.26 4.35
C TYR A 215 11.54 -3.27 3.17
N PHE A 216 10.51 -2.41 3.06
CA PHE A 216 10.35 -1.47 1.96
C PHE A 216 11.02 -0.10 2.17
N LYS A 217 11.60 0.12 3.34
CA LYS A 217 12.14 1.42 3.73
C LYS A 217 13.25 1.94 2.81
N ASP A 218 14.05 1.05 2.24
CA ASP A 218 15.30 1.44 1.58
C ASP A 218 15.26 1.25 0.05
N PHE A 219 14.12 0.97 -0.57
CA PHE A 219 14.01 0.81 -2.03
C PHE A 219 12.61 1.16 -2.55
N ILE A 220 12.51 1.47 -3.84
CA ILE A 220 11.23 1.72 -4.53
C ILE A 220 10.76 0.47 -5.29
N GLY A 221 9.43 0.42 -5.56
CA GLY A 221 8.82 -0.65 -6.37
C GLY A 221 8.73 -1.99 -5.66
N PHE A 222 8.93 -3.06 -6.42
CA PHE A 222 8.71 -4.44 -5.98
C PHE A 222 9.98 -5.23 -5.72
N THR A 223 11.08 -4.88 -6.39
CA THR A 223 12.28 -5.72 -6.47
C THR A 223 13.35 -5.24 -5.50
N ARG A 224 13.56 -6.01 -4.42
CA ARG A 224 14.71 -5.80 -3.55
C ARG A 224 15.88 -6.63 -4.06
N LYS A 225 17.02 -5.99 -4.34
CA LYS A 225 18.24 -6.72 -4.70
C LYS A 225 18.70 -7.57 -3.52
N ARG A 226 18.91 -8.88 -3.74
CA ARG A 226 19.44 -9.78 -2.71
C ARG A 226 20.79 -9.28 -2.23
N ASN A 227 20.98 -9.16 -0.92
CA ASN A 227 22.17 -8.58 -0.30
C ASN A 227 22.48 -7.13 -0.76
N GLY A 228 21.49 -6.42 -1.32
CA GLY A 228 21.64 -5.02 -1.68
C GLY A 228 21.87 -4.16 -0.43
N LYS A 229 22.82 -3.23 -0.54
CA LYS A 229 23.12 -2.23 0.49
C LYS A 229 22.64 -0.87 0.01
N VAL A 230 22.26 -0.03 0.96
CA VAL A 230 21.98 1.38 0.71
C VAL A 230 23.23 2.04 0.12
N GLN A 231 23.04 2.83 -0.90
CA GLN A 231 24.08 3.58 -1.60
C GLN A 231 23.63 5.00 -1.87
N ASP A 232 24.58 5.90 -1.97
CA ASP A 232 24.33 7.28 -2.37
C ASP A 232 24.30 7.35 -3.90
N ILE A 233 23.14 7.67 -4.43
CA ILE A 233 22.90 7.85 -5.86
C ILE A 233 22.78 9.35 -6.15
N TYR A 234 23.80 9.91 -6.75
CA TYR A 234 23.85 11.32 -7.11
C TYR A 234 23.29 11.55 -8.51
N ILE A 235 22.34 12.48 -8.61
CA ILE A 235 21.63 12.84 -9.83
C ILE A 235 21.83 14.34 -10.06
N ARG A 236 22.39 14.69 -11.21
CA ARG A 236 22.40 16.06 -11.71
C ARG A 236 21.21 16.22 -12.65
N THR A 237 20.46 17.29 -12.47
CA THR A 237 19.41 17.70 -13.39
C THR A 237 19.99 18.68 -14.41
N ASN A 238 19.61 18.52 -15.67
CA ASN A 238 20.11 19.31 -16.81
C ASN A 238 18.95 20.14 -17.47
N ASP A 239 17.78 20.11 -16.87
CA ASP A 239 16.57 20.79 -17.32
C ASP A 239 15.79 21.25 -16.09
N LYS A 240 15.32 22.53 -16.12
CA LYS A 240 14.62 23.12 -14.99
C LYS A 240 13.30 22.43 -14.67
N LEU A 241 12.52 22.10 -15.69
CA LEU A 241 11.24 21.41 -15.49
C LEU A 241 11.46 20.05 -14.84
N VAL A 242 12.48 19.29 -15.29
CA VAL A 242 12.86 18.01 -14.69
C VAL A 242 13.31 18.20 -13.24
N HIS A 243 14.09 19.26 -12.95
CA HIS A 243 14.49 19.57 -11.58
C HIS A 243 13.28 19.80 -10.67
N ASP A 244 12.35 20.65 -11.10
CA ASP A 244 11.13 20.97 -10.34
C ASP A 244 10.22 19.75 -10.16
N LEU A 245 10.11 18.88 -11.18
CA LEU A 245 9.36 17.62 -11.08
C LEU A 245 9.98 16.67 -10.05
N ILE A 246 11.30 16.52 -10.04
CA ILE A 246 12.01 15.65 -9.07
C ILE A 246 11.91 16.22 -7.65
N LYS A 247 11.97 17.54 -7.51
CA LYS A 247 11.82 18.22 -6.23
C LYS A 247 10.40 18.07 -5.65
N THR A 248 9.37 18.24 -6.48
CA THR A 248 7.97 18.20 -6.04
C THR A 248 7.42 16.78 -5.91
N LYS A 249 7.99 15.81 -6.65
CA LYS A 249 7.64 14.38 -6.57
C LYS A 249 8.89 13.54 -6.38
N PRO A 250 9.44 13.46 -5.16
CA PRO A 250 10.64 12.69 -4.86
C PRO A 250 10.51 11.22 -5.26
N PHE A 251 11.62 10.61 -5.67
CA PHE A 251 11.68 9.17 -5.96
C PHE A 251 11.49 8.33 -4.70
N HIS A 252 12.03 8.82 -3.59
CA HIS A 252 12.07 8.13 -2.31
C HIS A 252 12.15 9.14 -1.17
N GLU A 253 11.70 8.77 0.03
CA GLU A 253 11.75 9.62 1.24
C GLU A 253 13.17 10.06 1.64
N SER A 254 14.19 9.31 1.23
CA SER A 254 15.59 9.63 1.48
C SER A 254 16.20 10.61 0.47
N GLN A 255 15.39 11.17 -0.44
CA GLN A 255 15.89 12.13 -1.42
C GLN A 255 16.20 13.47 -0.77
N GLU A 256 17.39 13.99 -1.02
CA GLU A 256 17.83 15.33 -0.59
C GLU A 256 18.25 16.17 -1.79
N GLU A 257 17.88 17.44 -1.78
CA GLU A 257 18.36 18.43 -2.75
C GLU A 257 19.71 18.98 -2.26
N LEU A 258 20.80 18.63 -2.93
CA LEU A 258 22.16 19.10 -2.58
C LEU A 258 22.47 20.46 -3.18
N GLU A 259 22.02 20.70 -4.39
CA GLU A 259 22.21 21.97 -5.10
C GLU A 259 20.89 22.36 -5.73
N GLN A 260 20.41 23.57 -5.39
CA GLN A 260 19.22 24.15 -6.01
C GLN A 260 19.48 24.42 -7.49
N TRP A 261 18.42 24.53 -8.27
CA TRP A 261 18.55 24.92 -9.66
C TRP A 261 19.28 26.27 -9.79
N SER A 262 20.28 26.32 -10.64
CA SER A 262 21.01 27.55 -10.99
C SER A 262 20.78 27.88 -12.45
N ASP A 263 20.26 29.09 -12.71
CA ASP A 263 20.05 29.59 -14.07
C ASP A 263 21.38 29.92 -14.79
N GLU A 264 22.47 30.14 -14.04
CA GLU A 264 23.79 30.36 -14.62
C GLU A 264 24.41 29.06 -15.13
N SER A 265 24.40 28.00 -14.32
CA SER A 265 24.94 26.69 -14.70
C SER A 265 23.95 25.80 -15.45
N GLN A 266 22.67 26.14 -15.46
CA GLN A 266 21.57 25.32 -15.99
C GLN A 266 21.55 23.91 -15.38
N GLN A 267 21.79 23.82 -14.08
CA GLN A 267 21.91 22.55 -13.36
C GLN A 267 21.42 22.65 -11.93
N GLY A 268 21.02 21.52 -11.38
CA GLY A 268 20.77 21.27 -9.97
C GLY A 268 21.18 19.85 -9.61
N LYS A 269 21.13 19.48 -8.33
CA LYS A 269 21.65 18.18 -7.89
C LYS A 269 20.86 17.61 -6.72
N PHE A 270 20.60 16.31 -6.80
CA PHE A 270 19.97 15.52 -5.75
C PHE A 270 20.84 14.33 -5.35
N VAL A 271 20.65 13.83 -4.14
CA VAL A 271 21.13 12.53 -3.68
C VAL A 271 19.98 11.69 -3.19
N LEU A 272 20.08 10.38 -3.41
CA LEU A 272 19.17 9.36 -2.90
C LEU A 272 19.98 8.36 -2.07
N HIS A 273 19.57 8.08 -0.84
CA HIS A 273 20.15 7.04 0.00
C HIS A 273 19.27 5.78 -0.10
N ILE A 274 19.60 4.89 -1.05
CA ILE A 274 18.68 3.84 -1.48
C ILE A 274 19.41 2.56 -1.90
N ILE A 275 18.73 1.42 -1.80
CA ILE A 275 19.18 0.18 -2.46
C ILE A 275 18.75 0.26 -3.93
N PRO A 276 19.71 0.41 -4.87
CA PRO A 276 19.36 0.54 -6.28
C PRO A 276 18.78 -0.76 -6.84
N ASN A 277 17.77 -0.62 -7.66
CA ASN A 277 17.05 -1.73 -8.29
C ASN A 277 16.61 -1.37 -9.72
N ILE A 278 15.92 -2.31 -10.36
CA ILE A 278 15.44 -2.11 -11.73
C ILE A 278 14.38 -1.01 -11.81
N GLU A 279 13.51 -0.89 -10.81
CA GLU A 279 12.46 0.13 -10.79
C GLU A 279 13.06 1.54 -10.71
N LEU A 280 14.08 1.73 -9.90
CA LEU A 280 14.82 2.99 -9.85
C LEU A 280 15.49 3.29 -11.20
N ARG A 281 16.15 2.30 -11.80
CA ARG A 281 16.78 2.46 -13.13
C ARG A 281 15.76 2.88 -14.18
N THR A 282 14.64 2.18 -14.28
CA THR A 282 13.57 2.49 -15.24
C THR A 282 13.01 3.89 -15.00
N LYS A 283 12.78 4.25 -13.75
CA LYS A 283 12.28 5.58 -13.39
C LYS A 283 13.26 6.69 -13.77
N LEU A 284 14.57 6.50 -13.54
CA LEU A 284 15.59 7.47 -13.93
C LEU A 284 15.70 7.59 -15.45
N LEU A 285 15.67 6.46 -16.20
CA LEU A 285 15.68 6.48 -17.67
C LEU A 285 14.50 7.23 -18.27
N SER A 286 13.35 7.28 -17.60
CA SER A 286 12.17 8.01 -18.09
C SER A 286 12.35 9.53 -18.18
N TYR A 287 13.37 10.09 -17.53
CA TYR A 287 13.71 11.52 -17.64
C TYR A 287 14.66 11.85 -18.80
N GLY A 288 15.12 10.82 -19.55
CA GLY A 288 15.96 11.01 -20.74
C GLY A 288 17.19 11.86 -20.48
N SER A 289 17.44 12.86 -21.33
CA SER A 289 18.57 13.79 -21.23
C SER A 289 18.42 14.83 -20.10
N GLY A 290 17.23 14.92 -19.49
CA GLY A 290 16.97 15.86 -18.38
C GLY A 290 17.75 15.56 -17.11
N ILE A 291 18.37 14.37 -17.00
CA ILE A 291 19.21 14.00 -15.88
C ILE A 291 20.56 13.40 -16.32
N THR A 292 21.53 13.51 -15.42
CA THR A 292 22.80 12.78 -15.51
C THR A 292 23.08 12.11 -14.19
N MET A 293 23.32 10.80 -14.22
CA MET A 293 23.76 10.06 -13.04
C MET A 293 25.26 10.27 -12.82
N LEU A 294 25.64 10.71 -11.64
CA LEU A 294 27.02 11.00 -11.28
C LEU A 294 27.66 9.81 -10.56
N GLY A 295 29.01 9.72 -10.63
CA GLY A 295 29.79 8.67 -9.97
C GLY A 295 30.11 7.47 -10.86
N ASN A 296 30.80 6.47 -10.27
CA ASN A 296 31.33 5.29 -10.97
C ASN A 296 31.00 3.97 -10.24
N GLY A 297 29.99 3.94 -9.39
CA GLY A 297 29.51 2.72 -8.73
C GLY A 297 28.98 1.70 -9.74
N TRP A 298 28.69 0.49 -9.29
CA TRP A 298 28.17 -0.57 -10.18
C TRP A 298 26.84 -0.15 -10.84
N PHE A 299 25.94 0.52 -10.09
CA PHE A 299 24.64 0.93 -10.61
C PHE A 299 24.78 2.03 -11.68
N GLN A 300 25.72 2.98 -11.48
CA GLN A 300 26.02 4.01 -12.46
C GLN A 300 26.61 3.42 -13.75
N ARG A 301 27.45 2.39 -13.64
CA ARG A 301 27.98 1.68 -14.81
C ARG A 301 26.87 0.95 -15.57
N GLU A 302 26.01 0.19 -14.89
CA GLU A 302 24.85 -0.46 -15.51
C GLU A 302 23.95 0.56 -16.22
N PHE A 303 23.68 1.71 -15.60
CA PHE A 303 22.87 2.77 -16.18
C PHE A 303 23.49 3.34 -17.46
N LYS A 304 24.78 3.62 -17.44
CA LYS A 304 25.52 4.10 -18.63
C LYS A 304 25.54 3.08 -19.76
N GLU A 305 25.72 1.81 -19.45
CA GLU A 305 25.68 0.74 -20.44
C GLU A 305 24.28 0.59 -21.06
N GLU A 306 23.23 0.77 -20.29
CA GLU A 306 21.86 0.74 -20.81
C GLU A 306 21.60 1.89 -21.80
N ILE A 307 22.07 3.11 -21.48
CA ILE A 307 21.97 4.26 -22.38
C ILE A 307 22.76 4.00 -23.68
N LYS A 308 23.97 3.41 -23.61
CA LYS A 308 24.73 3.06 -24.81
C LYS A 308 23.98 2.07 -25.70
N LYS A 309 23.42 1.00 -25.12
CA LYS A 309 22.60 0.04 -25.85
C LYS A 309 21.40 0.70 -26.52
N MET A 310 20.72 1.62 -25.82
CA MET A 310 19.64 2.39 -26.41
C MET A 310 20.13 3.20 -27.60
N ALA A 311 21.25 3.92 -27.47
CA ALA A 311 21.80 4.73 -28.57
C ALA A 311 22.22 3.85 -29.76
N GLU A 312 22.83 2.69 -29.52
CA GLU A 312 23.19 1.72 -30.56
C GLU A 312 21.97 1.23 -31.36
N LEU A 313 20.87 0.91 -30.66
CA LEU A 313 19.62 0.46 -31.30
C LEU A 313 19.00 1.54 -32.22
N TYR A 314 19.14 2.82 -31.88
CA TYR A 314 18.65 3.92 -32.71
C TYR A 314 19.64 4.34 -33.81
N ASN A 315 20.92 4.07 -33.66
CA ASN A 315 21.93 4.41 -34.65
C ASN A 315 22.15 3.31 -35.70
N ASN A 316 21.84 2.06 -35.38
CA ASN A 316 21.81 0.97 -36.34
C ASN A 316 20.60 1.18 -37.26
N LYS A 317 20.83 1.80 -38.44
CA LYS A 317 19.84 1.85 -39.51
C LYS A 317 19.51 0.42 -39.91
N GLU A 318 18.21 0.06 -39.87
CA GLU A 318 17.68 -1.12 -40.54
C GLU A 318 18.05 -1.16 -42.02
#